data_d946935d26b0216faa8b1a3cfb2e9396
#
_entry.id   d946935d26b0216faa8b1a3cfb2e9396
#
_cell.length_a   1.000
_cell.length_b   1.000
_cell.length_c   1.000
_cell.angle_alpha   90.00
_cell.angle_beta   90.00
_cell.angle_gamma   90.00
#
_symmetry.space_group_name_H-M   'P 1'
#
loop_
_entity.id
_entity.type
_entity.pdbx_description
1 polymer ?
#
loop_
_entity_poly.entity_id
_entity_poly.type
_entity_poly.pdbx_seq_one_letter_code
_entity_poly.pdbx_strand_id
1 'polypeptide(L)' 'MDKIKVGDKVRIIGKSRVHHCLAVPSTAEVVDTDFTCVKVFGYGYDGIMYDQWVSFVDVKPIRKAVVL' A
#
# COMPACT_ATOMS: atom_id res chain seq x y z
N MET A 1 -0.42 16.70 6.47
CA MET A 1 -0.70 15.52 5.64
C MET A 1 0.47 14.56 5.73
N ASP A 2 0.17 13.32 6.04
CA ASP A 2 1.24 12.34 6.20
C ASP A 2 1.80 11.92 4.86
N LYS A 3 3.11 11.97 4.80
CA LYS A 3 3.82 11.60 3.60
C LYS A 3 4.16 10.12 3.66
N ILE A 4 3.65 9.36 2.68
CA ILE A 4 4.00 7.96 2.54
C ILE A 4 5.38 7.88 1.89
N LYS A 5 6.26 7.07 2.47
CA LYS A 5 7.63 6.92 1.99
C LYS A 5 8.04 5.44 1.98
N VAL A 6 9.11 5.16 1.28
CA VAL A 6 9.68 3.81 1.20
C VAL A 6 9.97 3.28 2.61
N GLY A 7 9.55 2.05 2.86
CA GLY A 7 9.67 1.39 4.16
C GLY A 7 8.42 1.47 5.01
N ASP A 8 7.49 2.36 4.67
CA ASP A 8 6.24 2.49 5.43
C ASP A 8 5.34 1.28 5.19
N LYS A 9 4.58 0.91 6.23
CA LYS A 9 3.49 -0.05 6.11
C LYS A 9 2.22 0.69 5.79
N VAL A 10 1.46 0.17 4.85
CA VAL A 10 0.20 0.78 4.42
C VAL A 10 -0.88 -0.29 4.32
N ARG A 11 -2.13 0.15 4.43
CA ARG A 11 -3.29 -0.69 4.16
C ARG A 11 -3.78 -0.40 2.74
N ILE A 12 -3.98 -1.46 1.97
CA ILE A 12 -4.56 -1.37 0.64
C ILE A 12 -6.08 -1.38 0.82
N ILE A 13 -6.75 -0.33 0.34
CA ILE A 13 -8.19 -0.14 0.56
C ILE A 13 -9.02 -0.17 -0.72
N GLY A 14 -8.37 -0.24 -1.87
CA GLY A 14 -9.12 -0.28 -3.13
C GLY A 14 -8.21 -0.47 -4.33
N LYS A 15 -8.82 -0.41 -5.50
CA LYS A 15 -8.15 -0.47 -6.79
C LYS A 15 -8.88 0.41 -7.80
N SER A 16 -9.21 1.63 -7.36
CA SER A 16 -10.11 2.51 -8.09
C SER A 16 -9.45 3.22 -9.26
N ARG A 17 -8.13 3.43 -9.20
CA ARG A 17 -7.40 4.19 -10.22
C ARG A 17 -6.41 3.34 -10.98
N VAL A 18 -5.64 2.52 -10.28
CA VAL A 18 -4.64 1.66 -10.87
C VAL A 18 -5.06 0.22 -10.59
N HIS A 19 -5.12 -0.58 -11.64
CA HIS A 19 -5.47 -1.98 -11.48
C HIS A 19 -4.28 -2.75 -10.89
N HIS A 20 -4.54 -3.54 -9.87
CA HIS A 20 -3.50 -4.37 -9.24
C HIS A 20 -4.12 -5.69 -8.77
N CYS A 21 -3.27 -6.65 -8.46
CA CYS A 21 -3.72 -7.98 -8.05
C CYS A 21 -3.60 -8.24 -6.55
N LEU A 22 -3.40 -7.19 -5.76
CA LEU A 22 -3.33 -7.33 -4.32
C LEU A 22 -4.70 -7.53 -3.70
N ALA A 23 -4.75 -8.27 -2.60
CA ALA A 23 -5.97 -8.44 -1.83
C ALA A 23 -6.43 -7.10 -1.24
N VAL A 24 -7.73 -6.89 -1.18
CA VAL A 24 -8.33 -5.69 -0.62
C VAL A 24 -9.38 -6.11 0.41
N PRO A 25 -9.28 -5.70 1.67
CA PRO A 25 -8.16 -4.94 2.25
C PRO A 25 -6.97 -5.84 2.59
N SER A 26 -5.79 -5.26 2.60
CA SER A 26 -4.58 -5.98 3.01
C SER A 26 -3.53 -5.00 3.47
N THR A 27 -2.45 -5.52 4.06
CA THR A 27 -1.31 -4.72 4.49
C THR A 27 -0.16 -4.96 3.54
N ALA A 28 0.55 -3.90 3.19
CA ALA A 28 1.68 -3.98 2.29
C ALA A 28 2.78 -3.02 2.73
N GLU A 29 3.98 -3.23 2.21
CA GLU A 29 5.12 -2.36 2.48
C GLU A 29 5.45 -1.54 1.24
N VAL A 30 5.68 -0.24 1.42
CA VAL A 30 6.06 0.66 0.33
C VAL A 30 7.50 0.40 -0.05
N VAL A 31 7.74 0.10 -1.32
CA VAL A 31 9.08 -0.16 -1.84
C VAL A 31 9.55 0.89 -2.84
N ASP A 32 8.64 1.71 -3.37
CA ASP A 32 8.96 2.83 -4.25
C ASP A 32 7.82 3.83 -4.24
N THR A 33 8.09 5.04 -4.70
CA THR A 33 7.06 6.09 -4.77
C THR A 33 7.17 6.84 -6.09
N ASP A 34 6.04 7.35 -6.56
CA ASP A 34 5.93 8.23 -7.71
C ASP A 34 4.98 9.37 -7.32
N PHE A 35 4.71 10.29 -8.23
CA PHE A 35 3.87 11.46 -7.94
C PHE A 35 2.44 11.10 -7.58
N THR A 36 1.88 10.07 -8.20
CA THR A 36 0.47 9.70 -8.01
C THR A 36 0.28 8.29 -7.48
N CYS A 37 1.35 7.50 -7.43
CA CYS A 37 1.29 6.08 -7.07
C CYS A 37 2.40 5.71 -6.11
N VAL A 38 2.18 4.62 -5.39
CA VAL A 38 3.23 3.97 -4.61
C VAL A 38 3.36 2.54 -5.12
N LYS A 39 4.59 2.05 -5.16
CA LYS A 39 4.85 0.64 -5.41
C LYS A 39 4.91 -0.05 -4.05
N VAL A 40 4.09 -1.08 -3.88
CA VAL A 40 4.00 -1.79 -2.61
C VAL A 40 4.24 -3.27 -2.83
N PHE A 41 4.75 -3.93 -1.78
CA PHE A 41 4.95 -5.36 -1.74
C PHE A 41 3.93 -5.94 -0.79
N GLY A 42 2.97 -6.71 -1.30
CA GLY A 42 1.86 -7.23 -0.52
C GLY A 42 1.32 -8.52 -1.09
N TYR A 43 0.30 -9.07 -0.44
CA TYR A 43 -0.29 -10.35 -0.80
C TYR A 43 -1.44 -10.18 -1.79
N GLY A 44 -1.46 -11.05 -2.81
CA GLY A 44 -2.64 -11.24 -3.63
C GLY A 44 -3.64 -12.18 -2.95
N TYR A 45 -4.81 -12.35 -3.59
CA TYR A 45 -5.84 -13.27 -3.09
C TYR A 45 -5.40 -14.73 -3.11
N ASP A 46 -4.38 -15.04 -3.90
CA ASP A 46 -3.78 -16.38 -3.98
C ASP A 46 -2.75 -16.65 -2.88
N GLY A 47 -2.50 -15.68 -2.01
CA GLY A 47 -1.52 -15.80 -0.94
C GLY A 47 -0.08 -15.59 -1.38
N ILE A 48 0.14 -15.24 -2.64
CA ILE A 48 1.48 -14.98 -3.19
C ILE A 48 1.79 -13.50 -3.03
N MET A 49 3.07 -13.18 -2.75
CA MET A 49 3.53 -11.80 -2.63
C MET A 49 3.83 -11.22 -4.00
N TYR A 50 3.35 -10.01 -4.22
CA TYR A 50 3.59 -9.27 -5.47
C TYR A 50 4.03 -7.85 -5.15
N ASP A 51 4.87 -7.26 -6.00
CA ASP A 51 5.10 -5.83 -5.97
C ASP A 51 4.27 -5.19 -7.09
N GLN A 52 3.43 -4.23 -6.69
CA GLN A 52 2.45 -3.61 -7.57
C GLN A 52 2.42 -2.11 -7.33
N TRP A 53 2.18 -1.34 -8.39
CA TRP A 53 1.88 0.08 -8.27
C TRP A 53 0.41 0.24 -7.88
N VAL A 54 0.17 1.09 -6.88
CA VAL A 54 -1.17 1.37 -6.36
C VAL A 54 -1.32 2.89 -6.25
N SER A 55 -2.49 3.41 -6.59
CA SER A 55 -2.75 4.83 -6.45
C SER A 55 -2.72 5.25 -4.97
N PHE A 56 -2.25 6.46 -4.69
CA PHE A 56 -2.27 7.03 -3.35
C PHE A 56 -3.68 7.03 -2.74
N VAL A 57 -4.72 7.16 -3.56
CA VAL A 57 -6.11 7.17 -3.04
C VAL A 57 -6.57 5.79 -2.55
N ASP A 58 -5.86 4.75 -2.93
CA ASP A 58 -6.20 3.37 -2.56
C ASP A 58 -5.34 2.80 -1.44
N VAL A 59 -4.54 3.64 -0.79
CA VAL A 59 -3.72 3.24 0.36
C VAL A 59 -3.95 4.17 1.52
N LYS A 60 -3.81 3.62 2.73
CA LYS A 60 -3.79 4.40 3.96
C LYS A 60 -2.56 4.05 4.76
N PRO A 61 -1.83 5.04 5.29
CA PRO A 61 -0.71 4.74 6.16
C PRO A 61 -1.19 4.08 7.45
N ILE A 62 -0.43 3.09 7.89
CA ILE A 62 -0.68 2.44 9.18
C ILE A 62 0.21 3.14 10.19
N ARG A 63 -0.41 3.75 11.19
CA ARG A 63 0.32 4.43 12.25
C ARG A 63 0.46 3.53 13.44
N LYS A 64 1.65 3.53 14.03
CA LYS A 64 1.85 2.87 15.31
C LYS A 64 1.19 3.71 16.39
N ALA A 65 0.46 3.05 17.26
CA ALA A 65 -0.05 3.71 18.45
C ALA A 65 1.13 4.16 19.29
N VAL A 66 1.11 5.41 19.71
CA VAL A 66 2.12 5.93 20.63
C VAL A 66 1.69 5.56 22.04
N VAL A 67 2.48 4.72 22.66
CA VAL A 67 2.27 4.36 24.06
C VAL A 67 3.11 5.29 24.91
N LEU A 68 2.45 6.11 25.66
CA LEU A 68 3.11 7.06 26.57
C LEU A 68 3.24 6.46 27.95
#